data_dbb1b18bfd6f4753ee4b112e02984995
#
_entry.id   dbb1b18bfd6f4753ee4b112e02984995
#
_cell.length_a   1.000
_cell.length_b   1.000
_cell.length_c   1.000
_cell.angle_alpha   90.00
_cell.angle_beta   90.00
_cell.angle_gamma   90.00
#
_symmetry.space_group_name_H-M   'P 1'
#
loop_
_entity.id
_entity.type
_entity.pdbx_description
1 polymer ?
#
loop_
_entity_poly.entity_id
_entity_poly.type
_entity_poly.pdbx_seq_one_letter_code
_entity_poly.pdbx_strand_id
1 'polypeptide(L)'
;MSKCLVLVLPFLLAAALPASAAVKASDVIERAIDGFVRPAYASLDEHAAGLARAMHQLCEAPSEINLEAARSAFSGTVEAWSVAEIIAFGPIKENNRLERMLYWPDRKSIGLRQVQATLASKDPSATDPVQLAQKSVAMQGLGALEYVLYGDGAETLAGKDEPYLCAYGEAVAGNVETMAGEVRDAWQKPDGFASLWAHPGPKNPLYRDGNEAVTELVGVFINELDMIRDVRLKGFLGAKPDADKPKQAIYWRSRNTAASLAGNLSGIDQLFQASKLGDALPADAQWMAESIHIQLSNGVTTAK
;
A
#
# COMPACT_ATOMS: atom_id res chain seq x y z
N MET A 1 -9.26 -63.07 64.98
CA MET A 1 -8.71 -61.70 64.86
C MET A 1 -8.36 -61.52 63.37
N SER A 2 -9.29 -60.93 62.55
CA SER A 2 -9.11 -60.76 61.10
C SER A 2 -8.70 -59.32 60.85
N LYS A 3 -7.52 -59.11 60.27
CA LYS A 3 -7.04 -57.80 59.91
C LYS A 3 -7.45 -57.44 58.47
N CYS A 4 -8.42 -56.50 58.34
CA CYS A 4 -8.77 -55.90 57.06
C CYS A 4 -7.62 -54.95 56.64
N LEU A 5 -7.02 -55.23 55.48
CA LEU A 5 -6.06 -54.33 54.81
C LEU A 5 -6.83 -53.44 53.83
N VAL A 6 -6.90 -52.15 54.15
CA VAL A 6 -7.53 -51.15 53.25
C VAL A 6 -6.43 -50.66 52.29
N LEU A 7 -6.56 -51.00 50.99
CA LEU A 7 -5.72 -50.51 49.93
C LEU A 7 -6.23 -49.12 49.47
N VAL A 8 -5.50 -48.05 49.81
CA VAL A 8 -5.77 -46.70 49.29
C VAL A 8 -5.02 -46.53 47.96
N LEU A 9 -5.77 -46.49 46.84
CA LEU A 9 -5.26 -46.22 45.52
C LEU A 9 -5.13 -44.70 45.36
N PRO A 10 -3.95 -44.11 45.07
CA PRO A 10 -3.86 -42.70 44.76
C PRO A 10 -4.39 -42.47 43.35
N PHE A 11 -5.49 -41.69 43.23
CA PHE A 11 -5.99 -41.17 41.99
C PHE A 11 -5.04 -40.04 41.51
N LEU A 12 -4.15 -40.36 40.55
CA LEU A 12 -3.38 -39.36 39.83
C LEU A 12 -4.33 -38.60 38.89
N LEU A 13 -4.76 -37.41 39.30
CA LEU A 13 -5.41 -36.42 38.44
C LEU A 13 -4.34 -35.89 37.48
N ALA A 14 -4.23 -36.45 36.28
CA ALA A 14 -3.46 -35.86 35.20
C ALA A 14 -4.19 -34.59 34.76
N ALA A 15 -3.74 -33.43 35.20
CA ALA A 15 -4.15 -32.14 34.66
C ALA A 15 -3.73 -32.11 33.20
N ALA A 16 -4.67 -32.34 32.28
CA ALA A 16 -4.45 -32.09 30.86
C ALA A 16 -4.27 -30.57 30.69
N LEU A 17 -3.05 -30.14 30.53
CA LEU A 17 -2.76 -28.78 30.06
C LEU A 17 -3.44 -28.63 28.68
N PRO A 18 -4.21 -27.55 28.42
CA PRO A 18 -4.76 -27.33 27.11
C PRO A 18 -3.59 -27.23 26.13
N ALA A 19 -3.47 -28.16 25.21
CA ALA A 19 -2.58 -28.03 24.08
C ALA A 19 -3.05 -26.79 23.31
N SER A 20 -2.25 -25.74 23.31
CA SER A 20 -2.49 -24.58 22.44
C SER A 20 -2.57 -25.13 21.01
N ALA A 21 -3.72 -25.00 20.38
CA ALA A 21 -3.88 -25.43 19.00
C ALA A 21 -2.88 -24.64 18.14
N ALA A 22 -2.01 -25.36 17.44
CA ALA A 22 -1.05 -24.72 16.55
C ALA A 22 -1.81 -23.83 15.56
N VAL A 23 -1.39 -22.56 15.45
CA VAL A 23 -1.98 -21.59 14.52
C VAL A 23 -1.79 -22.12 13.11
N LYS A 24 -2.88 -22.30 12.35
CA LYS A 24 -2.78 -22.77 10.96
C LYS A 24 -2.35 -21.64 10.05
N ALA A 25 -1.49 -21.93 9.08
CA ALA A 25 -1.05 -20.98 8.08
C ALA A 25 -2.23 -20.37 7.31
N SER A 26 -3.22 -21.18 6.91
CA SER A 26 -4.44 -20.71 6.25
C SER A 26 -5.15 -19.62 7.05
N ASP A 27 -5.32 -19.83 8.37
CA ASP A 27 -6.05 -18.90 9.24
C ASP A 27 -5.32 -17.55 9.36
N VAL A 28 -3.98 -17.56 9.34
CA VAL A 28 -3.16 -16.35 9.34
C VAL A 28 -3.35 -15.57 8.03
N ILE A 29 -3.29 -16.29 6.91
CA ILE A 29 -3.42 -15.69 5.57
C ILE A 29 -4.84 -15.19 5.32
N GLU A 30 -5.87 -15.93 5.69
CA GLU A 30 -7.27 -15.48 5.59
C GLU A 30 -7.51 -14.20 6.39
N ARG A 31 -7.00 -14.13 7.63
CA ARG A 31 -7.05 -12.91 8.44
C ARG A 31 -6.28 -11.75 7.83
N ALA A 32 -5.11 -11.99 7.24
CA ALA A 32 -4.37 -10.96 6.51
C ALA A 32 -5.16 -10.43 5.31
N ILE A 33 -5.78 -11.33 4.53
CA ILE A 33 -6.59 -10.95 3.37
C ILE A 33 -7.83 -10.16 3.81
N ASP A 34 -8.63 -10.70 4.71
CA ASP A 34 -9.94 -10.13 5.06
C ASP A 34 -9.81 -8.93 6.00
N GLY A 35 -8.82 -8.96 6.91
CA GLY A 35 -8.62 -7.91 7.89
C GLY A 35 -7.75 -6.75 7.41
N PHE A 36 -6.98 -6.94 6.33
CA PHE A 36 -6.10 -5.87 5.84
C PHE A 36 -6.15 -5.70 4.32
N VAL A 37 -5.84 -6.72 3.51
CA VAL A 37 -5.60 -6.53 2.07
C VAL A 37 -6.85 -6.01 1.35
N ARG A 38 -7.98 -6.67 1.55
CA ARG A 38 -9.26 -6.25 0.96
C ARG A 38 -9.71 -4.87 1.43
N PRO A 39 -9.71 -4.55 2.74
CA PRO A 39 -10.00 -3.21 3.23
C PRO A 39 -9.06 -2.13 2.67
N ALA A 40 -7.75 -2.38 2.61
CA ALA A 40 -6.79 -1.41 2.12
C ALA A 40 -7.02 -1.07 0.63
N TYR A 41 -7.24 -2.07 -0.22
CA TYR A 41 -7.54 -1.81 -1.63
C TYR A 41 -8.95 -1.27 -1.86
N ALA A 42 -9.93 -1.57 -1.01
CA ALA A 42 -11.23 -0.90 -1.04
C ALA A 42 -11.13 0.58 -0.68
N SER A 43 -10.34 0.92 0.34
CA SER A 43 -10.07 2.31 0.72
C SER A 43 -9.32 3.06 -0.40
N LEU A 44 -8.32 2.43 -1.02
CA LEU A 44 -7.62 3.03 -2.17
C LEU A 44 -8.57 3.34 -3.32
N ASP A 45 -9.46 2.42 -3.67
CA ASP A 45 -10.45 2.60 -4.73
C ASP A 45 -11.40 3.77 -4.42
N GLU A 46 -11.89 3.87 -3.19
CA GLU A 46 -12.76 4.98 -2.76
C GLU A 46 -12.05 6.34 -2.89
N HIS A 47 -10.79 6.43 -2.42
CA HIS A 47 -10.01 7.67 -2.51
C HIS A 47 -9.65 8.02 -3.95
N ALA A 48 -9.30 7.03 -4.78
CA ALA A 48 -9.01 7.22 -6.20
C ALA A 48 -10.24 7.73 -6.97
N ALA A 49 -11.42 7.16 -6.69
CA ALA A 49 -12.69 7.65 -7.25
C ALA A 49 -13.00 9.09 -6.78
N GLY A 50 -12.69 9.42 -5.51
CA GLY A 50 -12.79 10.76 -4.98
C GLY A 50 -11.87 11.74 -5.71
N LEU A 51 -10.65 11.35 -5.98
CA LEU A 51 -9.66 12.13 -6.72
C LEU A 51 -10.09 12.35 -8.18
N ALA A 52 -10.57 11.31 -8.87
CA ALA A 52 -11.06 11.44 -10.25
C ALA A 52 -12.23 12.43 -10.32
N ARG A 53 -13.19 12.34 -9.40
CA ARG A 53 -14.31 13.32 -9.31
C ARG A 53 -13.83 14.74 -9.03
N ALA A 54 -12.85 14.92 -8.14
CA ALA A 54 -12.32 16.25 -7.81
C ALA A 54 -11.56 16.86 -8.99
N MET A 55 -10.79 16.06 -9.75
CA MET A 55 -10.13 16.51 -10.98
C MET A 55 -11.17 16.89 -12.06
N HIS A 56 -12.19 16.07 -12.27
CA HIS A 56 -13.28 16.38 -13.19
C HIS A 56 -13.96 17.70 -12.81
N GLN A 57 -14.31 17.90 -11.52
CA GLN A 57 -14.94 19.14 -11.04
C GLN A 57 -14.03 20.36 -11.23
N LEU A 58 -12.72 20.20 -11.03
CA LEU A 58 -11.74 21.26 -11.29
C LEU A 58 -11.73 21.65 -12.76
N CYS A 59 -11.77 20.67 -13.67
CA CYS A 59 -11.74 20.92 -15.12
C CYS A 59 -13.06 21.53 -15.62
N GLU A 60 -14.21 21.13 -15.11
CA GLU A 60 -15.53 21.69 -15.44
C GLU A 60 -15.72 23.13 -14.91
N ALA A 61 -15.26 23.38 -13.68
CA ALA A 61 -15.45 24.66 -12.99
C ALA A 61 -14.13 25.12 -12.33
N PRO A 62 -13.13 25.57 -13.12
CA PRO A 62 -11.83 26.03 -12.61
C PRO A 62 -11.98 27.12 -11.55
N SER A 63 -11.37 26.89 -10.38
CA SER A 63 -11.32 27.85 -9.27
C SER A 63 -10.28 27.42 -8.25
N GLU A 64 -9.80 28.34 -7.41
CA GLU A 64 -8.91 28.02 -6.29
C GLU A 64 -9.55 26.99 -5.33
N ILE A 65 -10.84 27.08 -5.10
CA ILE A 65 -11.57 26.15 -4.23
C ILE A 65 -11.51 24.72 -4.79
N ASN A 66 -11.75 24.56 -6.10
CA ASN A 66 -11.72 23.25 -6.74
C ASN A 66 -10.29 22.72 -6.90
N LEU A 67 -9.30 23.59 -7.09
CA LEU A 67 -7.89 23.20 -7.09
C LEU A 67 -7.47 22.67 -5.71
N GLU A 68 -7.82 23.35 -4.63
CA GLU A 68 -7.55 22.87 -3.28
C GLU A 68 -8.33 21.59 -2.95
N ALA A 69 -9.56 21.43 -3.44
CA ALA A 69 -10.30 20.17 -3.31
C ALA A 69 -9.60 19.00 -4.03
N ALA A 70 -9.10 19.22 -5.25
CA ALA A 70 -8.33 18.23 -6.00
C ALA A 70 -7.00 17.88 -5.30
N ARG A 71 -6.29 18.86 -4.75
CA ARG A 71 -5.08 18.68 -3.94
C ARG A 71 -5.35 17.89 -2.66
N SER A 72 -6.44 18.18 -1.98
CA SER A 72 -6.86 17.44 -0.79
C SER A 72 -7.22 15.99 -1.12
N ALA A 73 -7.96 15.74 -2.21
CA ALA A 73 -8.27 14.40 -2.68
C ALA A 73 -7.03 13.63 -3.11
N PHE A 74 -6.06 14.30 -3.75
CA PHE A 74 -4.75 13.72 -4.05
C PHE A 74 -4.02 13.27 -2.78
N SER A 75 -3.97 14.11 -1.74
CA SER A 75 -3.31 13.76 -0.47
C SER A 75 -3.97 12.54 0.18
N GLY A 76 -5.31 12.48 0.22
CA GLY A 76 -6.03 11.30 0.71
C GLY A 76 -5.74 10.04 -0.09
N THR A 77 -5.60 10.15 -1.43
CA THR A 77 -5.24 9.02 -2.29
C THR A 77 -3.78 8.57 -2.04
N VAL A 78 -2.85 9.50 -1.83
CA VAL A 78 -1.46 9.18 -1.45
C VAL A 78 -1.41 8.43 -0.12
N GLU A 79 -2.18 8.85 0.88
CA GLU A 79 -2.25 8.15 2.17
C GLU A 79 -2.81 6.74 2.00
N ALA A 80 -3.93 6.57 1.29
CA ALA A 80 -4.55 5.27 1.04
C ALA A 80 -3.62 4.34 0.22
N TRP A 81 -2.94 4.88 -0.80
CA TRP A 81 -1.93 4.13 -1.56
C TRP A 81 -0.78 3.69 -0.67
N SER A 82 -0.26 4.58 0.17
CA SER A 82 0.87 4.27 1.05
C SER A 82 0.55 3.16 2.07
N VAL A 83 -0.71 3.01 2.46
CA VAL A 83 -1.17 1.86 3.27
C VAL A 83 -1.24 0.60 2.42
N ALA A 84 -1.79 0.67 1.20
CA ALA A 84 -2.06 -0.50 0.35
C ALA A 84 -0.80 -1.04 -0.36
N GLU A 85 0.15 -0.16 -0.75
CA GLU A 85 1.31 -0.51 -1.57
C GLU A 85 2.30 -1.48 -0.91
N ILE A 86 2.23 -1.67 0.42
CA ILE A 86 3.02 -2.69 1.11
C ILE A 86 2.72 -4.10 0.61
N ILE A 87 1.53 -4.32 0.02
CA ILE A 87 1.18 -5.56 -0.67
C ILE A 87 1.63 -5.43 -2.14
N ALA A 88 2.94 -5.56 -2.35
CA ALA A 88 3.58 -5.40 -3.65
C ALA A 88 3.63 -6.73 -4.46
N PHE A 89 2.66 -7.62 -4.27
CA PHE A 89 2.55 -8.91 -4.95
C PHE A 89 1.09 -9.20 -5.35
N GLY A 90 0.87 -10.29 -6.07
CA GLY A 90 -0.46 -10.66 -6.54
C GLY A 90 -1.03 -9.68 -7.59
N PRO A 91 -2.32 -9.35 -7.53
CA PRO A 91 -3.02 -8.57 -8.56
C PRO A 91 -2.40 -7.23 -8.93
N ILE A 92 -1.74 -6.56 -7.99
CA ILE A 92 -1.09 -5.27 -8.27
C ILE A 92 0.09 -5.40 -9.26
N LYS A 93 0.72 -6.58 -9.34
CA LYS A 93 1.83 -6.81 -10.28
C LYS A 93 1.38 -7.04 -11.72
N GLU A 94 0.12 -7.42 -11.91
CA GLU A 94 -0.41 -7.66 -13.25
C GLU A 94 -0.45 -6.35 -14.05
N ASN A 95 -0.12 -6.42 -15.35
CA ASN A 95 -0.13 -5.27 -16.26
C ASN A 95 0.72 -4.07 -15.78
N ASN A 96 1.76 -4.33 -15.00
CA ASN A 96 2.64 -3.31 -14.39
C ASN A 96 1.87 -2.26 -13.55
N ARG A 97 0.75 -2.65 -12.91
CA ARG A 97 -0.08 -1.70 -12.15
C ARG A 97 0.68 -1.03 -11.02
N LEU A 98 1.60 -1.74 -10.35
CA LEU A 98 2.44 -1.18 -9.30
C LEU A 98 3.23 0.04 -9.79
N GLU A 99 3.96 -0.13 -10.90
CA GLU A 99 4.78 0.91 -11.51
C GLU A 99 3.94 1.99 -12.20
N ARG A 100 2.76 1.63 -12.71
CA ARG A 100 1.79 2.56 -13.30
C ARG A 100 1.10 3.40 -12.24
N MET A 101 0.84 2.84 -11.05
CA MET A 101 0.28 3.57 -9.91
C MET A 101 1.29 4.58 -9.37
N LEU A 102 2.54 4.16 -9.22
CA LEU A 102 3.62 5.02 -8.75
C LEU A 102 4.97 4.64 -9.36
N TYR A 103 5.45 5.43 -10.31
CA TYR A 103 6.82 5.32 -10.85
C TYR A 103 7.80 6.07 -9.93
N TRP A 104 8.32 5.37 -8.94
CA TRP A 104 9.29 5.93 -7.99
C TRP A 104 10.24 4.82 -7.48
N PRO A 105 11.54 5.09 -7.22
CA PRO A 105 12.23 6.37 -7.31
C PRO A 105 12.61 6.76 -8.75
N ASP A 106 12.38 8.03 -9.11
CA ASP A 106 12.80 8.58 -10.41
C ASP A 106 14.19 9.25 -10.30
N ARG A 107 15.23 8.45 -9.98
CA ARG A 107 16.59 8.94 -9.70
C ARG A 107 17.24 9.71 -10.83
N LYS A 108 16.81 9.49 -12.08
CA LYS A 108 17.33 10.15 -13.29
C LYS A 108 16.37 11.18 -13.85
N SER A 109 15.28 11.49 -13.16
CA SER A 109 14.18 12.36 -13.60
C SER A 109 13.65 11.99 -15.00
N ILE A 110 13.60 10.70 -15.31
CA ILE A 110 13.09 10.20 -16.59
C ILE A 110 11.58 10.45 -16.68
N GLY A 111 10.84 10.09 -15.62
CA GLY A 111 9.40 10.30 -15.55
C GLY A 111 9.06 11.78 -15.59
N LEU A 112 9.74 12.61 -14.79
CA LEU A 112 9.54 14.06 -14.81
C LEU A 112 9.72 14.65 -16.22
N ARG A 113 10.81 14.29 -16.92
CA ARG A 113 11.04 14.78 -18.29
C ARG A 113 9.97 14.31 -19.27
N GLN A 114 9.47 13.08 -19.13
CA GLN A 114 8.39 12.58 -20.00
C GLN A 114 7.09 13.36 -19.78
N VAL A 115 6.70 13.60 -18.52
CA VAL A 115 5.53 14.43 -18.20
C VAL A 115 5.69 15.84 -18.78
N GLN A 116 6.83 16.48 -18.55
CA GLN A 116 7.11 17.83 -19.08
C GLN A 116 7.09 17.88 -20.61
N ALA A 117 7.66 16.88 -21.29
CA ALA A 117 7.62 16.78 -22.75
C ALA A 117 6.19 16.60 -23.29
N THR A 118 5.36 15.80 -22.61
CA THR A 118 3.95 15.60 -22.95
C THR A 118 3.16 16.90 -22.82
N LEU A 119 3.37 17.63 -21.73
CA LEU A 119 2.72 18.94 -21.52
C LEU A 119 3.16 19.96 -22.55
N ALA A 120 4.46 20.03 -22.86
CA ALA A 120 5.01 20.96 -23.86
C ALA A 120 4.52 20.67 -25.28
N SER A 121 4.39 19.40 -25.65
CA SER A 121 3.91 18.98 -26.97
C SER A 121 2.39 18.98 -27.10
N LYS A 122 1.66 19.08 -25.99
CA LYS A 122 0.20 18.92 -25.91
C LYS A 122 -0.29 17.65 -26.64
N ASP A 123 0.38 16.51 -26.37
CA ASP A 123 0.09 15.22 -27.01
C ASP A 123 -1.36 14.78 -26.74
N PRO A 124 -2.26 14.79 -27.73
CA PRO A 124 -3.68 14.51 -27.52
C PRO A 124 -3.94 13.07 -27.04
N SER A 125 -3.03 12.13 -27.33
CA SER A 125 -3.16 10.77 -26.87
C SER A 125 -2.90 10.59 -25.37
N ALA A 126 -2.32 11.58 -24.70
CA ALA A 126 -2.14 11.54 -23.25
C ALA A 126 -3.38 12.01 -22.47
N THR A 127 -4.34 12.64 -23.14
CA THR A 127 -5.64 13.04 -22.56
C THR A 127 -6.76 12.03 -22.80
N ASP A 128 -6.46 10.96 -23.53
CA ASP A 128 -7.36 9.82 -23.74
C ASP A 128 -6.98 8.69 -22.77
N PRO A 129 -7.86 8.26 -21.85
CA PRO A 129 -7.52 7.24 -20.84
C PRO A 129 -7.03 5.91 -21.42
N VAL A 130 -7.59 5.46 -22.56
CA VAL A 130 -7.21 4.19 -23.20
C VAL A 130 -5.80 4.29 -23.79
N GLN A 131 -5.48 5.39 -24.46
CA GLN A 131 -4.17 5.61 -25.04
C GLN A 131 -3.12 5.93 -23.96
N LEU A 132 -3.49 6.68 -22.91
CA LEU A 132 -2.62 6.96 -21.77
C LEU A 132 -2.18 5.65 -21.10
N ALA A 133 -3.08 4.69 -20.92
CA ALA A 133 -2.78 3.40 -20.31
C ALA A 133 -1.72 2.59 -21.09
N GLN A 134 -1.50 2.88 -22.38
CA GLN A 134 -0.47 2.25 -23.23
C GLN A 134 0.86 3.02 -23.25
N LYS A 135 0.92 4.20 -22.61
CA LYS A 135 2.14 4.99 -22.54
C LYS A 135 3.09 4.50 -21.44
N SER A 136 4.25 5.16 -21.34
CA SER A 136 5.20 4.91 -20.27
C SER A 136 4.54 4.97 -18.89
N VAL A 137 4.85 4.01 -18.02
CA VAL A 137 4.37 3.96 -16.62
C VAL A 137 4.66 5.26 -15.85
N ALA A 138 5.71 5.98 -16.23
CA ALA A 138 6.11 7.23 -15.60
C ALA A 138 5.21 8.43 -15.96
N MET A 139 4.36 8.30 -16.98
CA MET A 139 3.46 9.36 -17.45
C MET A 139 2.04 9.22 -16.89
N GLN A 140 1.79 8.21 -16.11
CA GLN A 140 0.50 7.87 -15.54
C GLN A 140 0.66 7.59 -14.03
N GLY A 141 -0.40 7.72 -13.26
CA GLY A 141 -0.33 7.49 -11.83
C GLY A 141 0.06 8.71 -10.99
N LEU A 142 0.29 8.45 -9.69
CA LEU A 142 0.39 9.50 -8.67
C LEU A 142 1.58 10.46 -8.88
N GLY A 143 2.71 9.97 -9.39
CA GLY A 143 3.87 10.83 -9.64
C GLY A 143 3.62 11.86 -10.75
N ALA A 144 2.93 11.48 -11.82
CA ALA A 144 2.54 12.38 -12.90
C ALA A 144 1.47 13.39 -12.41
N LEU A 145 0.50 12.90 -11.64
CA LEU A 145 -0.58 13.75 -11.10
C LEU A 145 -0.05 14.74 -10.05
N GLU A 146 0.94 14.35 -9.24
CA GLU A 146 1.64 15.29 -8.36
C GLU A 146 2.23 16.46 -9.14
N TYR A 147 2.85 16.18 -10.30
CA TYR A 147 3.38 17.26 -11.12
C TYR A 147 2.29 18.16 -11.69
N VAL A 148 1.16 17.60 -12.12
CA VAL A 148 0.01 18.39 -12.61
C VAL A 148 -0.52 19.32 -11.53
N LEU A 149 -0.67 18.84 -10.30
CA LEU A 149 -1.32 19.60 -9.21
C LEU A 149 -0.36 20.53 -8.44
N TYR A 150 0.94 20.26 -8.46
CA TYR A 150 1.94 20.94 -7.63
C TYR A 150 3.23 21.31 -8.38
N GLY A 151 3.33 21.01 -9.67
CA GLY A 151 4.48 21.41 -10.49
C GLY A 151 4.41 22.86 -10.93
N ASP A 152 5.39 23.25 -11.73
CA ASP A 152 5.45 24.62 -12.27
C ASP A 152 4.23 24.87 -13.19
N GLY A 153 3.47 25.92 -12.94
CA GLY A 153 2.27 26.28 -13.68
C GLY A 153 0.98 25.61 -13.17
N ALA A 154 1.03 24.81 -12.09
CA ALA A 154 -0.15 24.15 -11.54
C ALA A 154 -1.26 25.14 -11.06
N GLU A 155 -0.89 26.38 -10.70
CA GLU A 155 -1.82 27.44 -10.33
C GLU A 155 -2.75 27.85 -11.48
N THR A 156 -2.35 27.63 -12.73
CA THR A 156 -3.19 27.92 -13.90
C THR A 156 -4.43 27.03 -14.00
N LEU A 157 -4.45 25.88 -13.29
CA LEU A 157 -5.63 25.02 -13.18
C LEU A 157 -6.83 25.71 -12.49
N ALA A 158 -6.60 26.74 -11.68
CA ALA A 158 -7.66 27.54 -11.10
C ALA A 158 -8.36 28.49 -12.11
N GLY A 159 -7.75 28.64 -13.32
CA GLY A 159 -8.26 29.41 -14.44
C GLY A 159 -8.62 28.53 -15.64
N LYS A 160 -8.96 29.18 -16.76
CA LYS A 160 -9.33 28.51 -18.02
C LYS A 160 -8.21 28.49 -19.06
N ASP A 161 -7.01 28.93 -18.71
CA ASP A 161 -5.96 29.22 -19.67
C ASP A 161 -5.18 27.98 -20.14
N GLU A 162 -5.21 26.88 -19.34
CA GLU A 162 -4.47 25.65 -19.64
C GLU A 162 -5.38 24.41 -19.70
N PRO A 163 -6.30 24.33 -20.68
CA PRO A 163 -7.25 23.21 -20.78
C PRO A 163 -6.56 21.86 -21.02
N TYR A 164 -5.37 21.84 -21.65
CA TYR A 164 -4.62 20.63 -21.85
C TYR A 164 -4.05 20.06 -20.53
N LEU A 165 -3.52 20.91 -19.66
CA LEU A 165 -3.02 20.49 -18.33
C LEU A 165 -4.14 19.83 -17.52
N CYS A 166 -5.34 20.44 -17.55
CA CYS A 166 -6.52 19.89 -16.88
C CYS A 166 -6.93 18.53 -17.47
N ALA A 167 -7.09 18.45 -18.78
CA ALA A 167 -7.49 17.21 -19.45
C ALA A 167 -6.48 16.06 -19.22
N TYR A 168 -5.19 16.36 -19.20
CA TYR A 168 -4.16 15.37 -18.87
C TYR A 168 -4.28 14.92 -17.41
N GLY A 169 -4.46 15.85 -16.46
CA GLY A 169 -4.66 15.53 -15.05
C GLY A 169 -5.90 14.67 -14.81
N GLU A 170 -7.00 14.97 -15.50
CA GLU A 170 -8.25 14.21 -15.45
C GLU A 170 -8.03 12.78 -15.99
N ALA A 171 -7.35 12.62 -17.12
CA ALA A 171 -7.04 11.32 -17.68
C ALA A 171 -6.13 10.47 -16.75
N VAL A 172 -5.13 11.10 -16.10
CA VAL A 172 -4.26 10.42 -15.13
C VAL A 172 -5.05 10.01 -13.89
N ALA A 173 -5.92 10.87 -13.35
CA ALA A 173 -6.75 10.55 -12.20
C ALA A 173 -7.72 9.39 -12.50
N GLY A 174 -8.37 9.40 -13.67
CA GLY A 174 -9.23 8.30 -14.12
C GLY A 174 -8.47 6.99 -14.32
N ASN A 175 -7.21 7.05 -14.76
CA ASN A 175 -6.36 5.85 -14.86
C ASN A 175 -5.99 5.29 -13.46
N VAL A 176 -5.73 6.16 -12.48
CA VAL A 176 -5.50 5.75 -11.07
C VAL A 176 -6.74 5.07 -10.49
N GLU A 177 -7.93 5.65 -10.70
CA GLU A 177 -9.21 5.07 -10.29
C GLU A 177 -9.43 3.69 -10.93
N THR A 178 -9.24 3.59 -12.25
CA THR A 178 -9.40 2.33 -12.98
C THR A 178 -8.49 1.23 -12.41
N MET A 179 -7.21 1.54 -12.19
CA MET A 179 -6.27 0.57 -11.63
C MET A 179 -6.61 0.15 -10.20
N ALA A 180 -7.04 1.10 -9.36
CA ALA A 180 -7.45 0.82 -7.99
C ALA A 180 -8.67 -0.11 -7.96
N GLY A 181 -9.69 0.16 -8.79
CA GLY A 181 -10.86 -0.69 -8.95
C GLY A 181 -10.53 -2.10 -9.45
N GLU A 182 -9.67 -2.22 -10.47
CA GLU A 182 -9.23 -3.52 -11.00
C GLU A 182 -8.53 -4.38 -9.93
N VAL A 183 -7.67 -3.78 -9.09
CA VAL A 183 -6.96 -4.50 -8.03
C VAL A 183 -7.91 -4.89 -6.90
N ARG A 184 -8.79 -3.98 -6.46
CA ARG A 184 -9.86 -4.29 -5.49
C ARG A 184 -10.68 -5.48 -5.96
N ASP A 185 -11.16 -5.47 -7.20
CA ASP A 185 -12.00 -6.53 -7.75
C ASP A 185 -11.26 -7.86 -7.87
N ALA A 186 -9.97 -7.82 -8.24
CA ALA A 186 -9.14 -9.01 -8.31
C ALA A 186 -8.93 -9.68 -6.94
N TRP A 187 -8.78 -8.90 -5.85
CA TRP A 187 -8.72 -9.42 -4.49
C TRP A 187 -10.06 -9.95 -3.96
N GLN A 188 -11.19 -9.50 -4.53
CA GLN A 188 -12.53 -9.98 -4.17
C GLN A 188 -12.94 -11.26 -4.90
N LYS A 189 -12.23 -11.64 -5.98
CA LYS A 189 -12.56 -12.82 -6.79
C LYS A 189 -12.52 -14.09 -5.94
N PRO A 190 -13.62 -14.90 -5.89
CA PRO A 190 -13.67 -16.08 -5.02
C PRO A 190 -12.60 -17.14 -5.34
N ASP A 191 -12.28 -17.33 -6.62
CA ASP A 191 -11.27 -18.26 -7.16
C ASP A 191 -10.03 -17.52 -7.69
N GLY A 192 -9.80 -16.29 -7.21
CA GLY A 192 -8.68 -15.44 -7.57
C GLY A 192 -7.44 -15.68 -6.71
N PHE A 193 -6.52 -14.72 -6.77
CA PHE A 193 -5.24 -14.76 -6.06
C PHE A 193 -5.41 -14.96 -4.53
N ALA A 194 -6.40 -14.31 -3.94
CA ALA A 194 -6.71 -14.45 -2.51
C ALA A 194 -6.95 -15.92 -2.11
N SER A 195 -7.72 -16.65 -2.90
CA SER A 195 -7.99 -18.08 -2.68
C SER A 195 -6.72 -18.92 -2.85
N LEU A 196 -5.89 -18.61 -3.83
CA LEU A 196 -4.61 -19.32 -4.02
C LEU A 196 -3.66 -19.11 -2.83
N TRP A 197 -3.59 -17.90 -2.31
CA TRP A 197 -2.74 -17.60 -1.17
C TRP A 197 -3.26 -18.22 0.14
N ALA A 198 -4.57 -18.19 0.38
CA ALA A 198 -5.21 -18.74 1.58
C ALA A 198 -5.23 -20.29 1.61
N HIS A 199 -5.23 -20.95 0.46
CA HIS A 199 -5.35 -22.41 0.36
C HIS A 199 -4.13 -23.05 -0.34
N PRO A 200 -2.94 -22.99 0.29
CA PRO A 200 -1.74 -23.64 -0.24
C PRO A 200 -1.91 -25.16 -0.28
N GLY A 201 -1.25 -25.81 -1.25
CA GLY A 201 -1.31 -27.26 -1.36
C GLY A 201 -0.64 -27.82 -2.63
N PRO A 202 -0.51 -29.14 -2.76
CA PRO A 202 0.25 -29.77 -3.85
C PRO A 202 -0.26 -29.46 -5.28
N LYS A 203 -1.53 -29.03 -5.41
CA LYS A 203 -2.14 -28.65 -6.69
C LYS A 203 -2.20 -27.13 -6.88
N ASN A 204 -1.80 -26.36 -5.90
CA ASN A 204 -1.78 -24.90 -5.99
C ASN A 204 -0.59 -24.47 -6.85
N PRO A 205 -0.80 -23.64 -7.89
CA PRO A 205 0.28 -23.23 -8.81
C PRO A 205 1.29 -22.25 -8.19
N LEU A 206 0.94 -21.60 -7.06
CA LEU A 206 1.76 -20.55 -6.43
C LEU A 206 2.36 -21.00 -5.10
N TYR A 207 1.57 -21.69 -4.26
CA TYR A 207 1.95 -22.04 -2.89
C TYR A 207 1.76 -23.52 -2.63
N ARG A 208 2.85 -24.28 -2.54
CA ARG A 208 2.85 -25.74 -2.35
C ARG A 208 2.44 -26.17 -0.95
N ASP A 209 2.72 -25.32 0.03
CA ASP A 209 2.38 -25.56 1.44
C ASP A 209 2.20 -24.25 2.23
N GLY A 210 1.79 -24.39 3.50
CA GLY A 210 1.53 -23.25 4.36
C GLY A 210 2.77 -22.42 4.69
N ASN A 211 3.97 -23.03 4.67
CA ASN A 211 5.20 -22.30 4.95
C ASN A 211 5.51 -21.31 3.81
N GLU A 212 5.29 -21.70 2.55
CA GLU A 212 5.47 -20.78 1.42
C GLU A 212 4.51 -19.57 1.52
N ALA A 213 3.24 -19.83 1.85
CA ALA A 213 2.26 -18.75 1.99
C ALA A 213 2.60 -17.78 3.14
N VAL A 214 3.03 -18.30 4.29
CA VAL A 214 3.46 -17.48 5.44
C VAL A 214 4.79 -16.78 5.15
N THR A 215 5.70 -17.41 4.42
CA THR A 215 6.97 -16.78 4.01
C THR A 215 6.73 -15.55 3.14
N GLU A 216 5.73 -15.58 2.22
CA GLU A 216 5.31 -14.41 1.46
C GLU A 216 4.86 -13.28 2.40
N LEU A 217 3.98 -13.58 3.38
CA LEU A 217 3.53 -12.60 4.37
C LEU A 217 4.69 -12.01 5.19
N VAL A 218 5.59 -12.85 5.69
CA VAL A 218 6.77 -12.38 6.45
C VAL A 218 7.68 -11.54 5.57
N GLY A 219 7.80 -11.92 4.29
CA GLY A 219 8.53 -11.16 3.27
C GLY A 219 8.01 -9.72 3.11
N VAL A 220 6.71 -9.50 3.22
CA VAL A 220 6.13 -8.14 3.20
C VAL A 220 6.75 -7.27 4.29
N PHE A 221 6.74 -7.74 5.54
CA PHE A 221 7.27 -6.95 6.67
C PHE A 221 8.75 -6.60 6.49
N ILE A 222 9.56 -7.57 6.07
CA ILE A 222 11.01 -7.38 5.90
C ILE A 222 11.28 -6.43 4.74
N ASN A 223 10.70 -6.70 3.56
CA ASN A 223 10.96 -5.93 2.34
C ASN A 223 10.49 -4.49 2.46
N GLU A 224 9.32 -4.26 3.08
CA GLU A 224 8.78 -2.92 3.22
C GLU A 224 9.55 -2.08 4.26
N LEU A 225 9.98 -2.66 5.37
CA LEU A 225 10.84 -1.95 6.32
C LEU A 225 12.20 -1.61 5.69
N ASP A 226 12.78 -2.51 4.90
CA ASP A 226 14.00 -2.24 4.13
C ASP A 226 13.77 -1.15 3.06
N MET A 227 12.63 -1.18 2.36
CA MET A 227 12.25 -0.18 1.38
C MET A 227 12.11 1.21 2.03
N ILE A 228 11.42 1.31 3.16
CA ILE A 228 11.27 2.56 3.92
C ILE A 228 12.65 3.09 4.34
N ARG A 229 13.47 2.24 4.95
CA ARG A 229 14.80 2.62 5.45
C ARG A 229 15.77 3.01 4.33
N ASP A 230 15.96 2.11 3.35
CA ASP A 230 17.08 2.18 2.42
C ASP A 230 16.75 2.96 1.14
N VAL A 231 15.48 3.04 0.77
CA VAL A 231 15.06 3.69 -0.45
C VAL A 231 14.35 5.02 -0.16
N ARG A 232 13.36 5.02 0.76
CA ARG A 232 12.58 6.22 1.03
C ARG A 232 13.29 7.21 1.92
N LEU A 233 13.88 6.77 3.04
CA LEU A 233 14.60 7.67 3.96
C LEU A 233 16.01 7.98 3.46
N LYS A 234 16.86 6.97 3.26
CA LYS A 234 18.24 7.19 2.77
C LYS A 234 18.30 7.77 1.35
N GLY A 235 17.21 7.71 0.59
CA GLY A 235 17.12 8.30 -0.74
C GLY A 235 17.27 9.82 -0.73
N PHE A 236 16.82 10.49 0.32
CA PHE A 236 16.87 11.94 0.44
C PHE A 236 17.63 12.46 1.69
N LEU A 237 17.75 11.66 2.74
CA LEU A 237 18.54 12.01 3.93
C LEU A 237 20.03 11.80 3.66
N GLY A 238 20.84 12.80 3.90
CA GLY A 238 22.29 12.73 3.85
C GLY A 238 22.89 12.27 5.19
N ALA A 239 24.21 12.07 5.21
CA ALA A 239 24.92 11.77 6.45
C ALA A 239 24.92 12.95 7.46
N LYS A 240 24.60 14.16 6.98
CA LYS A 240 24.44 15.38 7.75
C LYS A 240 23.30 16.19 7.13
N PRO A 241 22.62 17.08 7.89
CA PRO A 241 21.50 17.87 7.38
C PRO A 241 21.80 18.72 6.14
N ASP A 242 23.02 19.21 5.98
CA ASP A 242 23.48 19.99 4.81
C ASP A 242 23.70 19.14 3.56
N ALA A 243 23.74 17.81 3.70
CA ALA A 243 23.82 16.85 2.60
C ALA A 243 22.46 16.28 2.19
N ASP A 244 21.37 16.70 2.82
CA ASP A 244 20.01 16.26 2.48
C ASP A 244 19.59 16.70 1.09
N LYS A 245 18.81 15.87 0.42
CA LYS A 245 18.29 16.09 -0.93
C LYS A 245 16.75 16.08 -0.93
N PRO A 246 16.11 17.07 -0.32
CA PRO A 246 14.67 17.06 -0.09
C PRO A 246 13.83 16.87 -1.37
N LYS A 247 14.33 17.33 -2.53
CA LYS A 247 13.67 17.12 -3.83
C LYS A 247 13.78 15.69 -4.38
N GLN A 248 14.49 14.79 -3.70
CA GLN A 248 14.51 13.36 -4.00
C GLN A 248 13.55 12.56 -3.11
N ALA A 249 12.96 13.19 -2.11
CA ALA A 249 11.91 12.55 -1.30
C ALA A 249 10.66 12.26 -2.15
N ILE A 250 10.00 11.15 -1.85
CA ILE A 250 8.70 10.84 -2.46
C ILE A 250 7.70 11.96 -2.13
N TYR A 251 6.88 12.36 -3.09
CA TYR A 251 5.84 13.39 -2.92
C TYR A 251 6.33 14.72 -2.32
N TRP A 252 7.57 15.12 -2.62
CA TRP A 252 8.16 16.33 -2.06
C TRP A 252 7.45 17.63 -2.50
N ARG A 253 6.85 17.63 -3.72
CA ARG A 253 6.14 18.81 -4.26
C ARG A 253 4.85 19.07 -3.51
N SER A 254 4.09 18.01 -3.27
CA SER A 254 2.84 18.05 -2.54
C SER A 254 3.01 18.08 -1.01
N ARG A 255 4.26 17.94 -0.52
CA ARG A 255 4.60 17.82 0.91
C ARG A 255 3.99 16.58 1.59
N ASN A 256 3.63 15.55 0.82
CA ASN A 256 3.05 14.32 1.35
C ASN A 256 4.12 13.27 1.74
N THR A 257 5.41 13.61 1.75
CA THR A 257 6.50 12.68 2.13
C THR A 257 6.27 12.05 3.50
N ALA A 258 5.99 12.87 4.51
CA ALA A 258 5.76 12.44 5.90
C ALA A 258 4.50 11.57 5.99
N ALA A 259 3.40 12.00 5.39
CA ALA A 259 2.14 11.24 5.36
C ALA A 259 2.32 9.88 4.66
N SER A 260 3.07 9.82 3.56
CA SER A 260 3.36 8.56 2.86
C SER A 260 4.19 7.61 3.73
N LEU A 261 5.22 8.08 4.42
CA LEU A 261 6.01 7.25 5.33
C LEU A 261 5.17 6.73 6.51
N ALA A 262 4.35 7.60 7.10
CA ALA A 262 3.41 7.22 8.15
C ALA A 262 2.39 6.18 7.65
N GLY A 263 1.89 6.33 6.42
CA GLY A 263 0.99 5.39 5.77
C GLY A 263 1.60 4.01 5.60
N ASN A 264 2.85 3.92 5.14
CA ASN A 264 3.55 2.64 5.01
C ASN A 264 3.72 1.94 6.37
N LEU A 265 4.21 2.65 7.39
CA LEU A 265 4.38 2.08 8.73
C LEU A 265 3.03 1.65 9.33
N SER A 266 1.99 2.46 9.12
CA SER A 266 0.63 2.12 9.54
C SER A 266 0.08 0.88 8.83
N GLY A 267 0.33 0.75 7.51
CA GLY A 267 -0.04 -0.44 6.74
C GLY A 267 0.65 -1.70 7.28
N ILE A 268 1.95 -1.64 7.56
CA ILE A 268 2.71 -2.73 8.16
C ILE A 268 2.12 -3.14 9.51
N ASP A 269 1.82 -2.17 10.39
CA ASP A 269 1.23 -2.44 11.70
C ASP A 269 -0.17 -3.04 11.59
N GLN A 270 -1.04 -2.47 10.74
CA GLN A 270 -2.39 -2.99 10.50
C GLN A 270 -2.35 -4.43 9.96
N LEU A 271 -1.47 -4.75 9.01
CA LEU A 271 -1.31 -6.10 8.48
C LEU A 271 -0.84 -7.07 9.56
N PHE A 272 0.14 -6.64 10.38
CA PHE A 272 0.66 -7.47 11.47
C PHE A 272 -0.44 -7.79 12.49
N GLN A 273 -1.22 -6.79 12.91
CA GLN A 273 -2.33 -6.96 13.85
C GLN A 273 -3.46 -7.80 13.25
N ALA A 274 -3.87 -7.51 12.01
CA ALA A 274 -4.96 -8.22 11.34
C ALA A 274 -4.65 -9.69 11.13
N SER A 275 -3.43 -10.03 10.69
CA SER A 275 -3.01 -11.43 10.46
C SER A 275 -2.92 -12.25 11.74
N LYS A 276 -2.76 -11.59 12.90
CA LYS A 276 -2.44 -12.24 14.19
C LYS A 276 -1.21 -13.14 14.10
N LEU A 277 -0.24 -12.75 13.29
CA LEU A 277 0.99 -13.53 13.10
C LEU A 277 1.74 -13.72 14.43
N GLY A 278 1.63 -12.76 15.35
CA GLY A 278 2.19 -12.84 16.69
C GLY A 278 1.70 -14.03 17.50
N ASP A 279 0.47 -14.51 17.27
CA ASP A 279 -0.10 -15.67 17.98
C ASP A 279 0.64 -16.98 17.64
N ALA A 280 1.41 -17.01 16.55
CA ALA A 280 2.24 -18.16 16.15
C ALA A 280 3.58 -18.21 16.89
N LEU A 281 3.97 -17.15 17.61
CA LEU A 281 5.19 -17.12 18.40
C LEU A 281 5.07 -18.03 19.64
N PRO A 282 6.18 -18.68 20.07
CA PRO A 282 6.22 -19.40 21.33
C PRO A 282 5.89 -18.48 22.52
N ALA A 283 5.39 -19.03 23.62
CA ALA A 283 4.93 -18.27 24.77
C ALA A 283 6.01 -17.32 25.38
N ASP A 284 7.26 -17.74 25.33
CA ASP A 284 8.41 -16.95 25.80
C ASP A 284 8.81 -15.82 24.83
N ALA A 285 8.30 -15.83 23.61
CA ALA A 285 8.54 -14.82 22.57
C ALA A 285 7.34 -13.92 22.26
N GLN A 286 6.19 -14.11 22.90
CA GLN A 286 4.96 -13.32 22.69
C GLN A 286 5.16 -11.81 22.90
N TRP A 287 6.05 -11.41 23.81
CA TRP A 287 6.43 -10.02 24.03
C TRP A 287 6.99 -9.32 22.77
N MET A 288 7.53 -10.08 21.82
CA MET A 288 8.05 -9.52 20.56
C MET A 288 6.92 -8.93 19.72
N ALA A 289 5.73 -9.57 19.69
CA ALA A 289 4.59 -9.05 18.95
C ALA A 289 4.15 -7.68 19.46
N GLU A 290 4.06 -7.53 20.77
CA GLU A 290 3.74 -6.24 21.39
C GLU A 290 4.83 -5.19 21.13
N SER A 291 6.10 -5.59 21.22
CA SER A 291 7.24 -4.70 20.91
C SER A 291 7.22 -4.22 19.46
N ILE A 292 6.92 -5.09 18.49
CA ILE A 292 6.79 -4.72 17.06
C ILE A 292 5.69 -3.66 16.90
N HIS A 293 4.51 -3.90 17.46
CA HIS A 293 3.40 -2.94 17.39
C HIS A 293 3.77 -1.58 17.97
N ILE A 294 4.37 -1.55 19.16
CA ILE A 294 4.80 -0.31 19.80
C ILE A 294 5.81 0.45 18.94
N GLN A 295 6.79 -0.23 18.36
CA GLN A 295 7.81 0.41 17.50
C GLN A 295 7.20 0.97 16.22
N LEU A 296 6.30 0.23 15.57
CA LEU A 296 5.61 0.70 14.36
C LEU A 296 4.72 1.92 14.68
N SER A 297 3.95 1.87 15.76
CA SER A 297 3.11 2.97 16.23
C SER A 297 3.92 4.24 16.58
N ASN A 298 5.07 4.07 17.23
CA ASN A 298 6.00 5.17 17.47
C ASN A 298 6.56 5.73 16.17
N GLY A 299 6.89 4.88 15.22
CA GLY A 299 7.33 5.28 13.87
C GLY A 299 6.28 6.11 13.14
N VAL A 300 5.02 5.68 13.15
CA VAL A 300 3.87 6.43 12.59
C VAL A 300 3.75 7.81 13.22
N THR A 301 3.86 7.89 14.56
CA THR A 301 3.76 9.15 15.30
C THR A 301 4.92 10.09 14.98
N THR A 302 6.11 9.54 14.81
CA THR A 302 7.32 10.33 14.51
C THR A 302 7.33 10.85 13.07
N ALA A 303 6.71 10.11 12.14
CA ALA A 303 6.61 10.50 10.74
C ALA A 303 5.55 11.57 10.47
N LYS A 304 4.60 11.80 11.36
CA LYS A 304 3.58 12.87 11.28
C LYS A 304 4.10 14.18 11.82
#